data_faeb3ccc9ab992f656ddf075132dc912
#
_entry.id   faeb3ccc9ab992f656ddf075132dc912
#
_cell.length_a   1.000
_cell.length_b   1.000
_cell.length_c   1.000
_cell.angle_alpha   90.00
_cell.angle_beta   90.00
_cell.angle_gamma   90.00
#
_symmetry.space_group_name_H-M   'P 1'
#
loop_
_entity.id
_entity.type
_entity.pdbx_description
1 polymer ?
#
loop_
_entity_poly.entity_id
_entity_poly.type
_entity_poly.pdbx_seq_one_letter_code
_entity_poly.pdbx_strand_id
1 'polypeptide(L)'
;MHPCSFPLWAREYKQSNVECQMSTVKCQYGVLLDMVGDPSATFPREYFSMQYAGSYVERLWREASKLGYGRYFVQQATYYPITDDHYYVNTIAGIPCLDIIDYKMNTETGFAHWWHTQHDDIQNINKQTLQAVGETVLTTICSK
;
A
#
# COMPACT_ATOMS: atom_id res chain seq x y z
N MET A 1 -1.56 16.47 16.69
CA MET A 1 -1.86 15.43 15.68
C MET A 1 -3.36 15.24 15.67
N HIS A 2 -4.02 15.56 14.55
CA HIS A 2 -5.43 15.20 14.41
C HIS A 2 -5.50 13.68 14.28
N PRO A 3 -6.43 13.02 14.99
CA PRO A 3 -6.64 11.59 14.79
C PRO A 3 -7.05 11.38 13.33
N CYS A 4 -6.30 10.53 12.64
CA CYS A 4 -6.58 10.16 11.27
C CYS A 4 -8.04 9.75 11.12
N SER A 5 -8.75 10.31 10.17
CA SER A 5 -10.17 10.02 9.88
C SER A 5 -10.39 8.57 9.40
N PHE A 6 -9.32 7.87 9.07
CA PHE A 6 -9.34 6.55 8.47
C PHE A 6 -9.89 5.42 9.38
N PRO A 7 -9.55 5.34 10.67
CA PRO A 7 -10.20 4.38 11.57
C PRO A 7 -11.72 4.55 11.65
N LEU A 8 -12.21 5.77 11.48
CA LEU A 8 -13.65 6.07 11.46
C LEU A 8 -14.30 5.47 10.21
N TRP A 9 -13.72 5.70 9.02
CA TRP A 9 -14.21 5.13 7.77
C TRP A 9 -14.27 3.58 7.82
N ALA A 10 -13.24 2.93 8.32
CA ALA A 10 -13.19 1.47 8.44
C ALA A 10 -14.29 0.92 9.37
N ARG A 11 -14.63 1.65 10.44
CA ARG A 11 -15.74 1.31 11.34
C ARG A 11 -17.09 1.53 10.65
N GLU A 12 -17.27 2.64 9.97
CA GLU A 12 -18.49 2.97 9.22
C GLU A 12 -18.73 1.94 8.10
N TYR A 13 -17.68 1.56 7.36
CA TYR A 13 -17.77 0.51 6.35
C TYR A 13 -18.24 -0.82 6.94
N LYS A 14 -17.66 -1.24 8.07
CA LYS A 14 -18.05 -2.46 8.75
C LYS A 14 -19.50 -2.41 9.22
N GLN A 15 -19.92 -1.28 9.79
CA GLN A 15 -21.30 -1.07 10.27
C GLN A 15 -22.30 -1.07 9.11
N SER A 16 -22.01 -0.38 8.02
CA SER A 16 -22.87 -0.32 6.84
C SER A 16 -23.08 -1.70 6.19
N ASN A 17 -22.06 -2.56 6.18
CA ASN A 17 -22.18 -3.92 5.67
C ASN A 17 -23.01 -4.85 6.58
N VAL A 18 -23.11 -4.54 7.87
CA VAL A 18 -23.99 -5.25 8.80
C VAL A 18 -25.45 -4.81 8.64
N GLU A 19 -25.67 -3.53 8.37
CA GLU A 19 -27.02 -2.94 8.24
C GLU A 19 -27.60 -3.07 6.83
N CYS A 20 -26.75 -3.10 5.79
CA CYS A 20 -27.18 -3.15 4.40
C CYS A 20 -27.01 -4.55 3.79
N GLN A 21 -27.97 -5.43 4.05
CA GLN A 21 -28.06 -6.77 3.40
C GLN A 21 -28.29 -6.70 1.87
N MET A 22 -28.33 -5.51 1.27
CA MET A 22 -28.61 -5.29 -0.15
C MET A 22 -27.41 -4.81 -0.98
N SER A 23 -26.21 -4.68 -0.41
CA SER A 23 -25.01 -4.36 -1.20
C SER A 23 -24.48 -5.63 -1.85
N THR A 24 -24.73 -5.81 -3.14
CA THR A 24 -24.20 -6.89 -3.97
C THR A 24 -22.71 -6.75 -4.27
N VAL A 25 -22.09 -5.64 -3.92
CA VAL A 25 -20.67 -5.36 -4.15
C VAL A 25 -19.88 -5.68 -2.90
N LYS A 26 -19.15 -6.81 -2.93
CA LYS A 26 -18.23 -7.19 -1.86
C LYS A 26 -16.81 -6.76 -2.23
N CYS A 27 -16.20 -5.92 -1.39
CA CYS A 27 -14.79 -5.56 -1.53
C CYS A 27 -13.91 -6.81 -1.35
N GLN A 28 -13.11 -7.15 -2.34
CA GLN A 28 -12.25 -8.32 -2.30
C GLN A 28 -10.93 -8.05 -1.59
N TYR A 29 -10.30 -6.92 -1.87
CA TYR A 29 -9.07 -6.45 -1.23
C TYR A 29 -8.88 -4.95 -1.45
N GLY A 30 -8.00 -4.35 -0.67
CA GLY A 30 -7.55 -2.97 -0.79
C GLY A 30 -6.07 -2.88 -1.15
N VAL A 31 -5.70 -1.78 -1.77
CA VAL A 31 -4.29 -1.40 -2.02
C VAL A 31 -4.12 0.02 -1.53
N LEU A 32 -3.28 0.20 -0.51
CA LEU A 32 -2.81 1.50 -0.07
C LEU A 32 -1.60 1.90 -0.92
N LEU A 33 -1.50 3.15 -1.29
CA LEU A 33 -0.36 3.74 -1.99
C LEU A 33 0.21 4.84 -1.12
N ASP A 34 1.38 4.62 -0.52
CA ASP A 34 2.04 5.61 0.31
C ASP A 34 3.46 5.91 -0.16
N MET A 35 3.77 7.20 -0.33
CA MET A 35 5.08 7.70 -0.78
C MET A 35 5.57 7.06 -2.09
N VAL A 36 4.67 6.77 -3.03
CA VAL A 36 4.97 6.04 -4.27
C VAL A 36 5.59 6.88 -5.39
N GLY A 37 6.04 8.09 -5.10
CA GLY A 37 6.55 9.03 -6.09
C GLY A 37 8.07 9.26 -6.07
N ASP A 38 8.80 8.78 -5.07
CA ASP A 38 10.25 9.01 -4.96
C ASP A 38 11.01 8.41 -6.15
N PRO A 39 11.94 9.17 -6.80
CA PRO A 39 12.77 8.68 -7.91
C PRO A 39 13.63 7.46 -7.54
N SER A 40 13.96 7.31 -6.26
CA SER A 40 14.74 6.18 -5.73
C SER A 40 13.88 5.18 -4.96
N ALA A 41 12.56 5.20 -5.12
CA ALA A 41 11.65 4.36 -4.37
C ALA A 41 11.99 2.87 -4.47
N THR A 42 11.86 2.20 -3.33
CA THR A 42 11.88 0.75 -3.22
C THR A 42 10.71 0.29 -2.38
N PHE A 43 9.90 -0.61 -2.93
CA PHE A 43 8.71 -1.16 -2.29
C PHE A 43 9.03 -2.59 -1.83
N PRO A 44 9.40 -2.80 -0.56
CA PRO A 44 9.52 -4.14 0.00
C PRO A 44 8.13 -4.72 0.28
N ARG A 45 8.07 -6.00 0.54
CA ARG A 45 6.86 -6.67 1.04
C ARG A 45 6.67 -6.32 2.50
N GLU A 46 5.71 -5.43 2.77
CA GLU A 46 5.46 -4.92 4.10
C GLU A 46 4.88 -6.02 5.02
N TYR A 47 5.24 -6.01 6.29
CA TYR A 47 4.96 -7.08 7.25
C TYR A 47 3.46 -7.37 7.43
N PHE A 48 2.63 -6.35 7.72
CA PHE A 48 1.19 -6.53 7.88
C PHE A 48 0.50 -6.88 6.57
N SER A 49 0.97 -6.33 5.45
CA SER A 49 0.50 -6.67 4.11
C SER A 49 0.70 -8.16 3.83
N MET A 50 1.86 -8.71 4.19
CA MET A 50 2.12 -10.16 4.07
C MET A 50 1.25 -10.98 5.01
N GLN A 51 1.01 -10.50 6.23
CA GLN A 51 0.21 -11.20 7.23
C GLN A 51 -1.28 -11.27 6.83
N TYR A 52 -1.86 -10.19 6.34
CA TYR A 52 -3.29 -10.07 6.11
C TYR A 52 -3.70 -10.25 4.64
N ALA A 53 -2.82 -9.90 3.70
CA ALA A 53 -3.09 -9.86 2.27
C ALA A 53 -2.00 -10.54 1.43
N GLY A 54 -1.25 -11.51 1.98
CA GLY A 54 -0.05 -12.09 1.38
C GLY A 54 -0.24 -12.62 -0.04
N SER A 55 -1.37 -13.28 -0.35
CA SER A 55 -1.65 -13.77 -1.70
C SER A 55 -1.78 -12.63 -2.73
N TYR A 56 -2.34 -11.48 -2.32
CA TYR A 56 -2.45 -10.29 -3.16
C TYR A 56 -1.10 -9.59 -3.34
N VAL A 57 -0.27 -9.53 -2.28
CA VAL A 57 1.11 -9.06 -2.35
C VAL A 57 1.90 -9.89 -3.36
N GLU A 58 1.89 -11.22 -3.24
CA GLU A 58 2.60 -12.12 -4.15
C GLU A 58 2.15 -11.94 -5.60
N ARG A 59 0.85 -11.79 -5.83
CA ARG A 59 0.29 -11.53 -7.16
C ARG A 59 0.81 -10.21 -7.72
N LEU A 60 0.73 -9.13 -6.96
CA LEU A 60 1.11 -7.79 -7.39
C LEU A 60 2.62 -7.69 -7.68
N TRP A 61 3.47 -8.20 -6.80
CA TRP A 61 4.94 -8.22 -7.00
C TRP A 61 5.34 -9.07 -8.21
N ARG A 62 4.62 -10.17 -8.47
CA ARG A 62 4.83 -10.98 -9.67
C ARG A 62 4.46 -10.21 -10.94
N GLU A 63 3.34 -9.49 -10.97
CA GLU A 63 2.96 -8.66 -12.12
C GLU A 63 3.97 -7.52 -12.33
N ALA A 64 4.42 -6.83 -11.27
CA ALA A 64 5.47 -5.84 -11.34
C ALA A 64 6.76 -6.39 -12.00
N SER A 65 7.16 -7.61 -11.62
CA SER A 65 8.32 -8.30 -12.20
C SER A 65 8.14 -8.58 -13.69
N LYS A 66 6.96 -9.06 -14.10
CA LYS A 66 6.63 -9.30 -15.53
C LYS A 66 6.66 -8.01 -16.36
N LEU A 67 6.24 -6.89 -15.79
CA LEU A 67 6.28 -5.57 -16.41
C LEU A 67 7.69 -4.95 -16.44
N GLY A 68 8.69 -5.57 -15.82
CA GLY A 68 10.07 -5.08 -15.76
C GLY A 68 10.31 -4.09 -14.61
N TYR A 69 9.41 -4.00 -13.65
CA TYR A 69 9.48 -3.05 -12.51
C TYR A 69 10.12 -3.64 -11.26
N GLY A 70 10.84 -4.75 -11.36
CA GLY A 70 11.51 -5.43 -10.23
C GLY A 70 12.52 -4.56 -9.49
N ARG A 71 13.02 -3.48 -10.08
CA ARG A 71 13.89 -2.52 -9.39
C ARG A 71 13.15 -1.73 -8.30
N TYR A 72 11.85 -1.50 -8.49
CA TYR A 72 10.99 -0.82 -7.52
C TYR A 72 10.37 -1.81 -6.53
N PHE A 73 9.78 -2.88 -7.05
CA PHE A 73 9.12 -3.92 -6.27
C PHE A 73 10.13 -5.00 -5.87
N VAL A 74 10.85 -4.73 -4.77
CA VAL A 74 11.94 -5.60 -4.33
C VAL A 74 11.41 -6.85 -3.61
N GLN A 75 12.20 -7.95 -3.64
CA GLN A 75 11.77 -9.23 -3.08
C GLN A 75 11.93 -9.32 -1.55
N GLN A 76 12.66 -8.39 -0.94
CA GLN A 76 12.83 -8.33 0.51
C GLN A 76 11.49 -8.01 1.18
N ALA A 77 11.33 -8.51 2.40
CA ALA A 77 10.26 -8.10 3.30
C ALA A 77 10.78 -7.12 4.36
N THR A 78 9.91 -6.29 4.90
CA THR A 78 10.27 -5.47 6.06
C THR A 78 10.44 -6.35 7.30
N TYR A 79 11.42 -6.01 8.14
CA TYR A 79 11.64 -6.74 9.41
C TYR A 79 10.63 -6.36 10.49
N TYR A 80 10.11 -5.14 10.41
CA TYR A 80 9.18 -4.60 11.38
C TYR A 80 7.89 -4.18 10.69
N PRO A 81 6.75 -4.28 11.41
CA PRO A 81 5.48 -3.82 10.90
C PRO A 81 5.47 -2.28 10.78
N ILE A 82 4.86 -1.79 9.72
CA ILE A 82 4.57 -0.37 9.52
C ILE A 82 3.09 -0.18 9.83
N THR A 83 2.79 0.68 10.83
CA THR A 83 1.41 0.99 11.16
C THR A 83 0.93 2.15 10.31
N ASP A 84 0.13 1.83 9.31
CA ASP A 84 -0.50 2.78 8.41
C ASP A 84 -1.98 2.40 8.20
N ASP A 85 -2.67 3.10 7.33
CA ASP A 85 -4.10 2.96 7.09
C ASP A 85 -4.51 1.53 6.73
N HIS A 86 -3.69 0.79 5.98
CA HIS A 86 -3.92 -0.62 5.64
C HIS A 86 -4.08 -1.52 6.88
N TYR A 87 -3.37 -1.22 7.99
CA TYR A 87 -3.52 -1.96 9.24
C TYR A 87 -4.95 -1.87 9.77
N TYR A 88 -5.55 -0.68 9.74
CA TYR A 88 -6.92 -0.46 10.22
C TYR A 88 -7.96 -1.06 9.27
N VAL A 89 -7.72 -1.04 7.95
CA VAL A 89 -8.58 -1.73 6.97
C VAL A 89 -8.60 -3.22 7.26
N ASN A 90 -7.45 -3.82 7.51
CA ASN A 90 -7.35 -5.25 7.85
C ASN A 90 -8.03 -5.58 9.17
N THR A 91 -7.72 -4.82 10.24
CA THR A 91 -8.12 -5.19 11.60
C THR A 91 -9.54 -4.75 11.99
N ILE A 92 -10.02 -3.63 11.43
CA ILE A 92 -11.35 -3.08 11.75
C ILE A 92 -12.37 -3.47 10.68
N ALA A 93 -12.09 -3.18 9.41
CA ALA A 93 -13.03 -3.48 8.32
C ALA A 93 -13.02 -4.96 7.91
N GLY A 94 -11.95 -5.69 8.21
CA GLY A 94 -11.80 -7.09 7.84
C GLY A 94 -11.62 -7.32 6.34
N ILE A 95 -11.09 -6.32 5.63
CA ILE A 95 -10.78 -6.40 4.21
C ILE A 95 -9.28 -6.64 4.08
N PRO A 96 -8.82 -7.69 3.37
CA PRO A 96 -7.41 -7.85 3.05
C PRO A 96 -6.88 -6.60 2.36
N CYS A 97 -5.94 -5.88 2.96
CA CYS A 97 -5.38 -4.66 2.42
C CYS A 97 -3.86 -4.72 2.48
N LEU A 98 -3.23 -4.48 1.34
CA LEU A 98 -1.78 -4.38 1.24
C LEU A 98 -1.36 -2.92 1.09
N ASP A 99 -0.12 -2.63 1.45
CA ASP A 99 0.50 -1.33 1.33
C ASP A 99 1.68 -1.39 0.34
N ILE A 100 1.66 -0.50 -0.64
CA ILE A 100 2.82 -0.21 -1.49
C ILE A 100 3.45 1.06 -0.93
N ILE A 101 4.46 0.88 -0.10
CA ILE A 101 5.12 1.97 0.62
C ILE A 101 6.61 2.03 0.26
N ASP A 102 7.11 3.25 0.01
CA ASP A 102 8.55 3.45 -0.16
C ASP A 102 9.25 3.31 1.19
N TYR A 103 10.02 2.23 1.35
CA TYR A 103 10.76 1.94 2.57
C TYR A 103 12.24 1.71 2.30
N LYS A 104 13.07 2.55 2.91
CA LYS A 104 14.54 2.55 2.79
C LYS A 104 15.15 1.69 3.88
N MET A 105 15.28 0.40 3.66
CA MET A 105 15.75 -0.59 4.66
C MET A 105 17.12 -0.26 5.30
N ASN A 106 17.92 0.61 4.67
CA ASN A 106 19.25 0.96 5.13
C ASN A 106 19.33 2.34 5.80
N THR A 107 18.20 2.95 6.14
CA THR A 107 18.15 4.23 6.85
C THR A 107 17.62 4.03 8.27
N GLU A 108 17.92 4.95 9.16
CA GLU A 108 17.51 4.88 10.56
C GLU A 108 15.98 4.91 10.72
N THR A 109 15.30 5.74 9.94
CA THR A 109 13.84 5.90 9.99
C THR A 109 13.10 4.92 9.09
N GLY A 110 13.75 4.34 8.10
CA GLY A 110 13.12 3.58 7.03
C GLY A 110 12.51 4.46 5.92
N PHE A 111 12.55 5.78 6.03
CA PHE A 111 11.90 6.70 5.10
C PHE A 111 12.90 7.69 4.48
N ALA A 112 12.46 8.39 3.43
CA ALA A 112 13.24 9.44 2.80
C ALA A 112 13.50 10.60 3.78
N HIS A 113 14.63 11.32 3.62
CA HIS A 113 15.04 12.38 4.55
C HIS A 113 14.10 13.60 4.55
N TRP A 114 13.27 13.78 3.53
CA TRP A 114 12.24 14.83 3.48
C TRP A 114 10.91 14.42 4.12
N TRP A 115 10.76 13.14 4.48
CA TRP A 115 9.54 12.61 5.10
C TRP A 115 9.17 13.42 6.35
N HIS A 116 7.92 13.89 6.44
CA HIS A 116 7.39 14.75 7.48
C HIS A 116 8.11 16.10 7.64
N THR A 117 8.71 16.62 6.58
CA THR A 117 9.33 17.95 6.54
C THR A 117 8.63 18.86 5.54
N GLN A 118 8.97 20.16 5.54
CA GLN A 118 8.49 21.12 4.53
C GLN A 118 9.10 20.89 3.13
N HIS A 119 10.06 19.99 3.01
CA HIS A 119 10.68 19.59 1.76
C HIS A 119 9.97 18.40 1.09
N ASP A 120 8.91 17.88 1.69
CA ASP A 120 8.04 16.88 1.08
C ASP A 120 7.09 17.59 0.10
N ASP A 121 7.58 17.79 -1.12
CA ASP A 121 6.92 18.58 -2.15
C ASP A 121 6.98 17.90 -3.54
N ILE A 122 6.36 18.55 -4.53
CA ILE A 122 6.25 18.04 -5.91
C ILE A 122 7.61 17.80 -6.59
N GLN A 123 8.72 18.41 -6.12
CA GLN A 123 10.04 18.22 -6.71
C GLN A 123 10.60 16.83 -6.42
N ASN A 124 10.09 16.17 -5.38
CA ASN A 124 10.44 14.80 -5.03
C ASN A 124 9.63 13.74 -5.79
N ILE A 125 8.76 14.16 -6.72
CA ILE A 125 7.90 13.24 -7.46
C ILE A 125 8.48 12.91 -8.82
N ASN A 126 8.66 11.64 -9.09
CA ASN A 126 9.13 11.10 -10.37
C ASN A 126 8.00 10.38 -11.13
N LYS A 127 7.76 10.80 -12.37
CA LYS A 127 6.71 10.24 -13.22
C LYS A 127 6.92 8.76 -13.53
N GLN A 128 8.16 8.31 -13.68
CA GLN A 128 8.46 6.90 -14.00
C GLN A 128 8.13 5.98 -12.82
N THR A 129 8.36 6.45 -11.59
CA THR A 129 7.98 5.70 -10.38
C THR A 129 6.47 5.59 -10.27
N LEU A 130 5.75 6.71 -10.46
CA LEU A 130 4.28 6.71 -10.48
C LEU A 130 3.71 5.81 -11.58
N GLN A 131 4.33 5.82 -12.78
CA GLN A 131 3.94 4.95 -13.88
C GLN A 131 4.12 3.48 -13.51
N ALA A 132 5.27 3.11 -12.95
CA ALA A 132 5.54 1.73 -12.53
C ALA A 132 4.50 1.21 -11.53
N VAL A 133 4.13 2.03 -10.55
CA VAL A 133 3.09 1.68 -9.56
C VAL A 133 1.72 1.61 -10.23
N GLY A 134 1.33 2.61 -11.00
CA GLY A 134 0.04 2.68 -11.67
C GLY A 134 -0.19 1.50 -12.63
N GLU A 135 0.77 1.20 -13.49
CA GLU A 135 0.69 0.08 -14.44
C GLU A 135 0.63 -1.27 -13.72
N THR A 136 1.41 -1.45 -12.65
CA THR A 136 1.38 -2.67 -11.86
C THR A 136 0.02 -2.89 -11.20
N VAL A 137 -0.51 -1.86 -10.54
CA VAL A 137 -1.82 -1.94 -9.85
C VAL A 137 -2.93 -2.20 -10.87
N LEU A 138 -3.00 -1.43 -11.96
CA LEU A 138 -4.01 -1.59 -13.00
C LEU A 138 -3.95 -2.98 -13.63
N THR A 139 -2.75 -3.46 -13.99
CA THR A 139 -2.57 -4.80 -14.56
C THR A 139 -3.05 -5.87 -13.58
N THR A 140 -2.71 -5.73 -12.29
CA THR A 140 -3.12 -6.68 -11.25
C THR A 140 -4.64 -6.72 -11.07
N ILE A 141 -5.31 -5.57 -11.09
CA ILE A 141 -6.77 -5.48 -10.94
C ILE A 141 -7.48 -6.04 -12.17
N CYS A 142 -6.98 -5.74 -13.37
CA CYS A 142 -7.60 -6.15 -14.63
C CYS A 142 -7.27 -7.59 -15.06
N SER A 143 -6.24 -8.22 -14.48
CA SER A 143 -5.89 -9.62 -14.76
C SER A 143 -6.87 -10.56 -14.08
N LYS A 144 -7.51 -11.44 -14.84
CA LYS A 144 -8.37 -12.53 -14.33
C LYS A 144 -7.54 -13.71 -13.83
#